data_8c2ce5c08fc8c9768a26f6adbbba13f7
#
_entry.id   8c2ce5c08fc8c9768a26f6adbbba13f7
#
_cell.length_a   1.000
_cell.length_b   1.000
_cell.length_c   1.000
_cell.angle_alpha   90.00
_cell.angle_beta   90.00
_cell.angle_gamma   90.00
#
_symmetry.space_group_name_H-M   'P 1'
#
loop_
_entity.id
_entity.type
_entity.pdbx_description
1 polymer ?
#
loop_
_entity_poly.entity_id
_entity_poly.type
_entity_poly.pdbx_seq_one_letter_code
_entity_poly.pdbx_strand_id
1 'polypeptide(L)'
;MDLLQELRFAARSLLKNRSWTAIAVVALALGIGANVAIFSVVCLMIWIPLPYPHPEELAYVLQSNAQKGFRTASASLPEVRDWAAASSIASIAPYQSRPMALTGEGEPQQIAAMQVAPEFFPTLGVGAAMGRVFLPAEGPETESRTAVISHELWQGMFRGQPDALGGKIRLDGRNYAIVGVMPKGFHFVYRPADVWVPLSLAAKLRERGVRTVKAVARLKPGTPAETAAAELRAISERAEKLDPAAGTGWRAVVFPREMFLGIGARAAAKSMFGAMAFVLLIACANVA
;
A
#
# COMPACT_ATOMS: atom_id res chain seq x y z
N MET A 1 35.15 -25.78 40.01
CA MET A 1 34.12 -25.06 40.82
C MET A 1 32.79 -25.35 40.20
N ASP A 2 31.82 -25.93 40.98
CA ASP A 2 30.57 -26.41 40.41
C ASP A 2 29.63 -25.22 40.06
N LEU A 3 29.19 -25.19 38.83
CA LEU A 3 28.24 -24.19 38.28
C LEU A 3 27.03 -24.01 39.22
N LEU A 4 26.63 -25.04 39.92
CA LEU A 4 25.56 -25.05 40.93
C LEU A 4 25.89 -24.21 42.20
N GLN A 5 27.18 -24.18 42.60
CA GLN A 5 27.61 -23.38 43.74
C GLN A 5 27.63 -21.87 43.39
N GLU A 6 28.08 -21.54 42.19
CA GLU A 6 28.08 -20.15 41.67
C GLU A 6 26.64 -19.62 41.52
N LEU A 7 25.73 -20.41 40.98
CA LEU A 7 24.30 -20.03 40.87
C LEU A 7 23.64 -19.84 42.24
N ARG A 8 23.96 -20.69 43.23
CA ARG A 8 23.46 -20.53 44.62
C ARG A 8 23.99 -19.27 45.27
N PHE A 9 25.29 -18.96 45.06
CA PHE A 9 25.90 -17.75 45.61
C PHE A 9 25.28 -16.48 44.99
N ALA A 10 25.14 -16.47 43.65
CA ALA A 10 24.49 -15.36 42.94
C ALA A 10 23.02 -15.15 43.40
N ALA A 11 22.24 -16.21 43.52
CA ALA A 11 20.87 -16.14 44.02
C ALA A 11 20.77 -15.58 45.44
N ARG A 12 21.67 -16.00 46.35
CA ARG A 12 21.71 -15.45 47.72
C ARG A 12 22.14 -13.98 47.78
N SER A 13 23.05 -13.56 46.91
CA SER A 13 23.50 -12.17 46.80
C SER A 13 22.35 -11.26 46.33
N LEU A 14 21.61 -11.70 45.29
CA LEU A 14 20.43 -11.01 44.78
C LEU A 14 19.31 -10.89 45.81
N LEU A 15 19.04 -11.96 46.59
CA LEU A 15 18.04 -11.95 47.66
C LEU A 15 18.44 -11.07 48.87
N LYS A 16 19.72 -10.88 49.09
CA LYS A 16 20.24 -10.04 50.18
C LYS A 16 20.11 -8.54 49.87
N ASN A 17 20.22 -8.15 48.60
CA ASN A 17 20.13 -6.77 48.14
C ASN A 17 18.83 -6.52 47.34
N ARG A 18 17.68 -6.74 47.97
CA ARG A 18 16.34 -6.73 47.33
C ARG A 18 16.04 -5.45 46.55
N SER A 19 16.41 -4.29 47.06
CA SER A 19 16.14 -3.02 46.38
C SER A 19 16.93 -2.88 45.05
N TRP A 20 18.21 -3.20 45.05
CA TRP A 20 19.05 -3.16 43.85
C TRP A 20 18.59 -4.24 42.81
N THR A 21 18.25 -5.42 43.31
CA THR A 21 17.74 -6.50 42.46
C THR A 21 16.40 -6.09 41.82
N ALA A 22 15.51 -5.45 42.57
CA ALA A 22 14.24 -4.97 42.03
C ALA A 22 14.46 -3.90 40.94
N ILE A 23 15.36 -2.94 41.16
CA ILE A 23 15.70 -1.91 40.16
C ILE A 23 16.28 -2.57 38.87
N ALA A 24 17.20 -3.50 39.02
CA ALA A 24 17.79 -4.21 37.89
C ALA A 24 16.77 -5.02 37.11
N VAL A 25 15.86 -5.73 37.79
CA VAL A 25 14.79 -6.52 37.16
C VAL A 25 13.81 -5.59 36.44
N VAL A 26 13.41 -4.46 37.01
CA VAL A 26 12.53 -3.49 36.37
C VAL A 26 13.20 -2.86 35.15
N ALA A 27 14.49 -2.50 35.24
CA ALA A 27 15.24 -1.94 34.12
C ALA A 27 15.34 -2.94 32.95
N LEU A 28 15.65 -4.21 33.24
CA LEU A 28 15.68 -5.27 32.22
C LEU A 28 14.28 -5.55 31.66
N ALA A 29 13.26 -5.64 32.49
CA ALA A 29 11.89 -5.88 32.04
C ALA A 29 11.39 -4.77 31.12
N LEU A 30 11.67 -3.50 31.44
CA LEU A 30 11.35 -2.37 30.59
C LEU A 30 12.16 -2.39 29.28
N GLY A 31 13.46 -2.67 29.35
CA GLY A 31 14.33 -2.75 28.18
C GLY A 31 13.90 -3.87 27.22
N ILE A 32 13.64 -5.06 27.73
CA ILE A 32 13.20 -6.19 26.93
C ILE A 32 11.77 -5.96 26.42
N GLY A 33 10.86 -5.50 27.29
CA GLY A 33 9.46 -5.26 26.93
C GLY A 33 9.30 -4.21 25.83
N ALA A 34 10.01 -3.10 25.93
CA ALA A 34 10.02 -2.05 24.89
C ALA A 34 10.57 -2.60 23.57
N ASN A 35 11.67 -3.36 23.60
CA ASN A 35 12.26 -3.96 22.41
C ASN A 35 11.33 -4.97 21.75
N VAL A 36 10.67 -5.84 22.52
CA VAL A 36 9.70 -6.82 21.99
C VAL A 36 8.51 -6.11 21.36
N ALA A 37 7.97 -5.07 22.00
CA ALA A 37 6.86 -4.29 21.46
C ALA A 37 7.21 -3.63 20.13
N ILE A 38 8.36 -2.96 20.06
CA ILE A 38 8.85 -2.31 18.83
C ILE A 38 9.11 -3.35 17.74
N PHE A 39 9.78 -4.45 18.08
CA PHE A 39 10.06 -5.54 17.14
C PHE A 39 8.77 -6.14 16.58
N SER A 40 7.75 -6.36 17.41
CA SER A 40 6.45 -6.88 16.98
C SER A 40 5.76 -5.95 15.99
N VAL A 41 5.79 -4.63 16.22
CA VAL A 41 5.23 -3.63 15.31
C VAL A 41 6.01 -3.62 13.99
N VAL A 42 7.33 -3.67 14.03
CA VAL A 42 8.18 -3.70 12.83
C VAL A 42 7.96 -4.99 12.04
N CYS A 43 7.87 -6.13 12.70
CA CYS A 43 7.58 -7.42 12.05
C CYS A 43 6.19 -7.41 11.40
N LEU A 44 5.18 -6.91 12.08
CA LEU A 44 3.84 -6.74 11.50
C LEU A 44 3.89 -5.86 10.25
N MET A 45 4.66 -4.77 10.26
CA MET A 45 4.79 -3.90 9.10
C MET A 45 5.54 -4.54 7.93
N ILE A 46 6.55 -5.38 8.20
CA ILE A 46 7.44 -5.93 7.15
C ILE A 46 6.91 -7.28 6.63
N TRP A 47 6.27 -8.09 7.46
CA TRP A 47 5.93 -9.48 7.15
C TRP A 47 4.44 -9.76 6.99
N ILE A 48 3.57 -8.73 6.97
CA ILE A 48 2.18 -8.97 6.59
C ILE A 48 2.16 -9.50 5.15
N PRO A 49 1.72 -10.75 4.92
CA PRO A 49 1.56 -11.26 3.57
C PRO A 49 0.53 -10.40 2.84
N LEU A 50 0.90 -9.89 1.68
CA LEU A 50 -0.05 -9.19 0.85
C LEU A 50 -1.13 -10.18 0.37
N PRO A 51 -2.41 -9.80 0.38
CA PRO A 51 -3.51 -10.68 0.01
C PRO A 51 -3.63 -10.86 -1.51
N TYR A 52 -2.49 -10.97 -2.21
CA TYR A 52 -2.43 -11.09 -3.66
C TYR A 52 -1.66 -12.34 -4.07
N PRO A 53 -2.09 -13.05 -5.12
CA PRO A 53 -1.29 -14.10 -5.74
C PRO A 53 -0.05 -13.50 -6.40
N HIS A 54 1.08 -14.19 -6.28
CA HIS A 54 2.36 -13.79 -6.86
C HIS A 54 2.71 -12.32 -6.61
N PRO A 55 2.78 -11.90 -5.33
CA PRO A 55 2.98 -10.49 -5.00
C PRO A 55 4.38 -9.99 -5.37
N GLU A 56 5.35 -10.88 -5.61
CA GLU A 56 6.70 -10.59 -6.11
C GLU A 56 6.71 -10.05 -7.53
N GLU A 57 5.67 -10.35 -8.32
CA GLU A 57 5.49 -9.84 -9.67
C GLU A 57 4.86 -8.44 -9.70
N LEU A 58 4.31 -7.98 -8.55
CA LEU A 58 3.66 -6.69 -8.49
C LEU A 58 4.66 -5.55 -8.25
N ALA A 59 4.47 -4.47 -8.97
CA ALA A 59 5.27 -3.26 -8.85
C ALA A 59 4.40 -2.00 -8.92
N TYR A 60 4.83 -0.95 -8.23
CA TYR A 60 4.30 0.39 -8.45
C TYR A 60 5.06 1.08 -9.56
N VAL A 61 4.33 1.75 -10.43
CA VAL A 61 4.91 2.61 -11.45
C VAL A 61 4.47 4.04 -11.18
N LEU A 62 5.47 4.87 -10.93
CA LEU A 62 5.34 6.30 -10.68
C LEU A 62 6.24 7.05 -11.67
N GLN A 63 6.29 8.36 -11.54
CA GLN A 63 7.23 9.20 -12.27
C GLN A 63 8.20 9.89 -11.34
N SER A 64 9.34 10.31 -11.90
CA SER A 64 10.27 11.23 -11.28
C SER A 64 10.65 12.33 -12.29
N ASN A 65 11.07 13.47 -11.78
CA ASN A 65 11.66 14.54 -12.58
C ASN A 65 12.77 15.20 -11.75
N ALA A 66 14.01 14.80 -12.02
CA ALA A 66 15.17 15.31 -11.29
C ALA A 66 15.38 16.81 -11.49
N GLN A 67 15.08 17.34 -12.68
CA GLN A 67 15.24 18.77 -12.99
C GLN A 67 14.26 19.63 -12.18
N LYS A 68 13.05 19.11 -11.89
CA LYS A 68 12.02 19.77 -11.09
C LYS A 68 12.04 19.36 -9.61
N GLY A 69 13.02 18.55 -9.19
CA GLY A 69 13.16 18.10 -7.80
C GLY A 69 12.17 17.02 -7.36
N PHE A 70 11.40 16.43 -8.27
CA PHE A 70 10.45 15.37 -7.93
C PHE A 70 11.12 13.99 -7.93
N ARG A 71 11.29 13.39 -6.76
CA ARG A 71 11.75 12.00 -6.63
C ARG A 71 10.66 11.00 -7.01
N THR A 72 9.41 11.32 -6.67
CA THR A 72 8.23 10.54 -7.00
C THR A 72 7.05 11.47 -7.27
N ALA A 73 6.32 11.19 -8.32
CA ALA A 73 5.12 11.92 -8.71
C ALA A 73 4.11 10.97 -9.37
N SER A 74 2.86 11.41 -9.44
CA SER A 74 1.84 10.77 -10.24
C SER A 74 2.20 10.85 -11.72
N ALA A 75 1.65 9.93 -12.52
CA ALA A 75 1.74 9.91 -13.96
C ALA A 75 0.49 10.53 -14.60
N SER A 76 0.55 10.78 -15.90
CA SER A 76 -0.64 11.01 -16.70
C SER A 76 -1.19 9.69 -17.24
N LEU A 77 -2.47 9.66 -17.57
CA LEU A 77 -3.10 8.45 -18.10
C LEU A 77 -2.50 8.03 -19.47
N PRO A 78 -2.21 8.95 -20.42
CA PRO A 78 -1.53 8.59 -21.66
C PRO A 78 -0.17 7.93 -21.42
N GLU A 79 0.61 8.38 -20.45
CA GLU A 79 1.90 7.76 -20.12
C GLU A 79 1.75 6.33 -19.59
N VAL A 80 0.73 6.07 -18.75
CA VAL A 80 0.45 4.70 -18.29
C VAL A 80 0.04 3.80 -19.45
N ARG A 81 -0.70 4.32 -20.45
CA ARG A 81 -1.04 3.60 -21.67
C ARG A 81 0.20 3.28 -22.51
N ASP A 82 1.14 4.22 -22.63
CA ASP A 82 2.41 3.96 -23.32
C ASP A 82 3.21 2.85 -22.64
N TRP A 83 3.24 2.85 -21.29
CA TRP A 83 3.92 1.81 -20.51
C TRP A 83 3.31 0.42 -20.66
N ALA A 84 2.01 0.34 -20.95
CA ALA A 84 1.33 -0.92 -21.18
C ALA A 84 1.91 -1.70 -22.40
N ALA A 85 2.59 -1.01 -23.31
CA ALA A 85 3.25 -1.62 -24.47
C ALA A 85 4.62 -2.25 -24.14
N ALA A 86 5.09 -2.16 -22.90
CA ALA A 86 6.38 -2.71 -22.48
C ALA A 86 6.38 -4.23 -22.49
N SER A 87 7.45 -4.83 -22.99
CA SER A 87 7.57 -6.28 -23.09
C SER A 87 7.69 -6.98 -21.74
N SER A 88 8.18 -6.27 -20.73
CA SER A 88 8.34 -6.72 -19.34
C SER A 88 7.03 -6.71 -18.54
N ILE A 89 6.00 -6.02 -19.03
CA ILE A 89 4.72 -5.85 -18.34
C ILE A 89 3.72 -6.92 -18.83
N ALA A 90 3.10 -7.63 -17.89
CA ALA A 90 1.98 -8.52 -18.18
C ALA A 90 0.66 -7.75 -18.16
N SER A 91 0.47 -6.87 -17.20
CA SER A 91 -0.67 -5.94 -17.13
C SER A 91 -0.30 -4.71 -16.30
N ILE A 92 -0.96 -3.59 -16.57
CA ILE A 92 -0.79 -2.35 -15.83
C ILE A 92 -2.12 -1.65 -15.68
N ALA A 93 -2.41 -1.14 -14.50
CA ALA A 93 -3.68 -0.49 -14.20
C ALA A 93 -3.46 0.87 -13.52
N PRO A 94 -3.93 1.96 -14.12
CA PRO A 94 -3.96 3.25 -13.47
C PRO A 94 -5.01 3.31 -12.37
N TYR A 95 -4.68 4.04 -11.30
CA TYR A 95 -5.56 4.31 -10.20
C TYR A 95 -5.27 5.67 -9.57
N GLN A 96 -6.25 6.23 -8.87
CA GLN A 96 -6.06 7.39 -7.99
C GLN A 96 -6.86 7.23 -6.70
N SER A 97 -6.29 7.69 -5.58
CA SER A 97 -7.02 7.79 -4.32
C SER A 97 -7.76 9.13 -4.31
N ARG A 98 -9.07 9.06 -4.15
CA ARG A 98 -9.92 10.24 -4.08
C ARG A 98 -11.02 9.98 -3.06
N PRO A 99 -10.91 10.53 -1.82
CA PRO A 99 -11.99 10.45 -0.85
C PRO A 99 -13.29 11.00 -1.45
N MET A 100 -14.42 10.34 -1.15
CA MET A 100 -15.74 10.73 -1.63
C MET A 100 -16.70 10.88 -0.45
N ALA A 101 -17.66 11.78 -0.59
CA ALA A 101 -18.72 11.94 0.39
C ALA A 101 -19.79 10.86 0.17
N LEU A 102 -19.93 9.96 1.14
CA LEU A 102 -21.06 9.04 1.23
C LEU A 102 -22.28 9.84 1.70
N THR A 103 -23.31 9.92 0.87
CA THR A 103 -24.54 10.65 1.15
C THR A 103 -25.71 9.69 1.07
N GLY A 104 -26.71 9.84 1.94
CA GLY A 104 -27.87 8.95 2.01
C GLY A 104 -28.77 9.37 3.17
N GLU A 105 -29.35 8.40 3.88
CA GLU A 105 -30.08 8.65 5.12
C GLU A 105 -29.06 8.91 6.24
N GLY A 106 -28.89 10.18 6.63
CA GLY A 106 -27.96 10.59 7.71
C GLY A 106 -27.02 11.72 7.30
N GLU A 107 -26.10 12.06 8.20
CA GLU A 107 -25.09 13.08 7.94
C GLU A 107 -24.09 12.58 6.87
N PRO A 108 -23.66 13.43 5.92
CA PRO A 108 -22.65 13.09 4.94
C PRO A 108 -21.34 12.66 5.62
N GLN A 109 -20.84 11.48 5.28
CA GLN A 109 -19.60 10.93 5.82
C GLN A 109 -18.54 10.84 4.72
N GLN A 110 -17.34 11.31 5.00
CA GLN A 110 -16.23 11.13 4.08
C GLN A 110 -15.66 9.72 4.21
N ILE A 111 -15.64 8.98 3.12
CA ILE A 111 -15.10 7.62 3.05
C ILE A 111 -13.87 7.55 2.14
N ALA A 112 -13.04 6.56 2.40
CA ALA A 112 -11.87 6.29 1.58
C ALA A 112 -12.29 5.66 0.25
N ALA A 113 -12.16 6.40 -0.84
CA ALA A 113 -12.52 5.91 -2.17
C ALA A 113 -11.30 5.88 -3.09
N MET A 114 -11.32 4.93 -4.02
CA MET A 114 -10.35 4.82 -5.10
C MET A 114 -11.06 4.80 -6.46
N GLN A 115 -10.53 5.57 -7.39
CA GLN A 115 -10.90 5.47 -8.80
C GLN A 115 -9.88 4.57 -9.48
N VAL A 116 -10.34 3.51 -10.14
CA VAL A 116 -9.47 2.48 -10.70
C VAL A 116 -9.89 2.11 -12.13
N ALA A 117 -8.93 1.75 -12.96
CA ALA A 117 -9.22 1.17 -14.27
C ALA A 117 -9.79 -0.25 -14.11
N PRO A 118 -10.53 -0.77 -15.09
CA PRO A 118 -11.08 -2.13 -15.05
C PRO A 118 -10.03 -3.21 -14.81
N GLU A 119 -8.83 -3.01 -15.32
CA GLU A 119 -7.69 -3.92 -15.20
C GLU A 119 -7.10 -3.99 -13.78
N PHE A 120 -7.53 -3.10 -12.87
CA PHE A 120 -6.93 -2.97 -11.53
C PHE A 120 -7.00 -4.28 -10.73
N PHE A 121 -8.20 -4.84 -10.56
CA PHE A 121 -8.37 -6.08 -9.82
C PHE A 121 -7.75 -7.30 -10.52
N PRO A 122 -7.91 -7.48 -11.85
CA PRO A 122 -7.19 -8.51 -12.60
C PRO A 122 -5.67 -8.39 -12.48
N THR A 123 -5.10 -7.17 -12.51
CA THR A 123 -3.67 -6.94 -12.32
C THR A 123 -3.20 -7.38 -10.93
N LEU A 124 -4.01 -7.18 -9.90
CA LEU A 124 -3.74 -7.69 -8.57
C LEU A 124 -3.98 -9.20 -8.43
N GLY A 125 -4.70 -9.81 -9.37
CA GLY A 125 -5.09 -11.21 -9.32
C GLY A 125 -6.18 -11.49 -8.28
N VAL A 126 -7.04 -10.50 -7.98
CA VAL A 126 -8.08 -10.63 -6.96
C VAL A 126 -9.45 -10.42 -7.58
N GLY A 127 -10.38 -11.33 -7.24
CA GLY A 127 -11.79 -11.21 -7.61
C GLY A 127 -12.64 -10.67 -6.45
N ALA A 128 -13.90 -10.37 -6.74
CA ALA A 128 -14.90 -10.08 -5.73
C ALA A 128 -15.30 -11.36 -4.96
N ALA A 129 -15.57 -11.25 -3.66
CA ALA A 129 -16.13 -12.34 -2.87
C ALA A 129 -17.62 -12.57 -3.20
N MET A 130 -18.31 -11.49 -3.57
CA MET A 130 -19.71 -11.53 -4.02
C MET A 130 -19.88 -10.62 -5.22
N GLY A 131 -20.68 -11.05 -6.20
CA GLY A 131 -20.87 -10.29 -7.43
C GLY A 131 -19.65 -10.35 -8.35
N ARG A 132 -19.21 -9.21 -8.87
CA ARG A 132 -18.11 -9.10 -9.84
C ARG A 132 -17.25 -7.86 -9.60
N VAL A 133 -16.06 -7.86 -10.17
CA VAL A 133 -15.23 -6.66 -10.35
C VAL A 133 -15.65 -5.90 -11.62
N PHE A 134 -14.96 -4.83 -11.96
CA PHE A 134 -15.29 -4.03 -13.15
C PHE A 134 -15.05 -4.78 -14.46
N LEU A 135 -15.92 -4.53 -15.42
CA LEU A 135 -15.78 -5.06 -16.79
C LEU A 135 -14.96 -4.10 -17.65
N PRO A 136 -14.30 -4.58 -18.71
CA PRO A 136 -13.56 -3.71 -19.62
C PRO A 136 -14.39 -2.57 -20.21
N ALA A 137 -15.70 -2.79 -20.43
CA ALA A 137 -16.65 -1.78 -20.91
C ALA A 137 -16.93 -0.67 -19.88
N GLU A 138 -16.58 -0.85 -18.61
CA GLU A 138 -16.72 0.15 -17.55
C GLU A 138 -15.45 1.00 -17.40
N GLY A 139 -14.63 1.03 -18.43
CA GLY A 139 -13.39 1.79 -18.49
C GLY A 139 -13.58 3.29 -18.54
N PRO A 140 -12.43 3.99 -18.59
CA PRO A 140 -12.41 5.46 -18.49
C PRO A 140 -13.18 6.19 -19.59
N GLU A 141 -13.53 5.54 -20.68
CA GLU A 141 -14.26 6.14 -21.81
C GLU A 141 -15.77 6.13 -21.62
N THR A 142 -16.26 5.41 -20.61
CA THR A 142 -17.67 5.32 -20.27
C THR A 142 -17.95 6.01 -18.95
N GLU A 143 -19.07 6.73 -18.84
CA GLU A 143 -19.54 7.24 -17.56
C GLU A 143 -20.22 6.12 -16.74
N SER A 144 -19.50 5.03 -16.51
CA SER A 144 -20.04 3.93 -15.71
C SER A 144 -20.22 4.38 -14.26
N ARG A 145 -21.39 4.10 -13.71
CA ARG A 145 -21.74 4.40 -12.32
C ARG A 145 -21.91 3.10 -11.53
N THR A 146 -20.87 2.31 -11.54
CA THR A 146 -20.77 1.08 -10.76
C THR A 146 -19.80 1.26 -9.61
N ALA A 147 -19.98 0.50 -8.54
CA ALA A 147 -19.13 0.51 -7.36
C ALA A 147 -18.84 -0.93 -6.92
N VAL A 148 -17.61 -1.17 -6.49
CA VAL A 148 -17.21 -2.33 -5.71
C VAL A 148 -16.94 -1.83 -4.30
N ILE A 149 -17.50 -2.47 -3.29
CA ILE A 149 -17.37 -2.05 -1.89
C ILE A 149 -16.50 -2.99 -1.08
N SER A 150 -15.91 -2.49 -0.01
CA SER A 150 -15.16 -3.33 0.93
C SER A 150 -16.10 -4.24 1.72
N HIS A 151 -15.55 -5.33 2.25
CA HIS A 151 -16.29 -6.19 3.17
C HIS A 151 -16.76 -5.43 4.41
N GLU A 152 -15.93 -4.54 4.92
CA GLU A 152 -16.18 -3.73 6.10
C GLU A 152 -17.34 -2.78 5.88
N LEU A 153 -17.37 -2.08 4.73
CA LEU A 153 -18.49 -1.20 4.37
C LEU A 153 -19.79 -1.99 4.15
N TRP A 154 -19.70 -3.18 3.52
CA TRP A 154 -20.83 -4.07 3.36
C TRP A 154 -21.41 -4.52 4.71
N GLN A 155 -20.56 -4.91 5.67
CA GLN A 155 -21.01 -5.29 7.01
C GLN A 155 -21.60 -4.09 7.76
N GLY A 156 -20.95 -2.93 7.72
CA GLY A 156 -21.39 -1.74 8.46
C GLY A 156 -22.67 -1.13 7.93
N MET A 157 -22.78 -0.93 6.60
CA MET A 157 -23.90 -0.23 5.97
C MET A 157 -25.06 -1.15 5.58
N PHE A 158 -24.73 -2.35 5.09
CA PHE A 158 -25.73 -3.29 4.58
C PHE A 158 -25.95 -4.52 5.50
N ARG A 159 -25.37 -4.51 6.72
CA ARG A 159 -25.48 -5.57 7.73
C ARG A 159 -25.13 -6.96 7.18
N GLY A 160 -24.27 -7.02 6.18
CA GLY A 160 -23.88 -8.28 5.55
C GLY A 160 -24.98 -8.92 4.69
N GLN A 161 -26.00 -8.18 4.31
CA GLN A 161 -27.11 -8.73 3.53
C GLN A 161 -26.73 -8.84 2.04
N PRO A 162 -27.10 -9.95 1.36
CA PRO A 162 -26.77 -10.17 -0.05
C PRO A 162 -27.45 -9.18 -1.02
N ASP A 163 -28.55 -8.57 -0.62
CA ASP A 163 -29.32 -7.58 -1.37
C ASP A 163 -28.58 -6.25 -1.57
N ALA A 164 -27.44 -6.05 -0.91
CA ALA A 164 -26.50 -4.99 -1.23
C ALA A 164 -26.08 -5.03 -2.72
N LEU A 165 -25.96 -6.23 -3.32
CA LEU A 165 -25.68 -6.38 -4.76
C LEU A 165 -26.89 -5.90 -5.58
N GLY A 166 -26.62 -5.04 -6.56
CA GLY A 166 -27.66 -4.37 -7.34
C GLY A 166 -28.29 -3.17 -6.63
N GLY A 167 -28.04 -3.01 -5.32
CA GLY A 167 -28.39 -1.82 -4.57
C GLY A 167 -27.62 -0.58 -5.05
N LYS A 168 -27.98 0.57 -4.50
CA LYS A 168 -27.36 1.85 -4.86
C LYS A 168 -26.63 2.44 -3.66
N ILE A 169 -25.43 2.96 -3.91
CA ILE A 169 -24.68 3.78 -2.97
C ILE A 169 -24.54 5.20 -3.56
N ARG A 170 -24.76 6.23 -2.75
CA ARG A 170 -24.69 7.61 -3.21
C ARG A 170 -23.37 8.23 -2.81
N LEU A 171 -22.53 8.51 -3.80
CA LEU A 171 -21.18 9.06 -3.61
C LEU A 171 -21.07 10.41 -4.32
N ASP A 172 -20.60 11.45 -3.61
CA ASP A 172 -20.53 12.84 -4.12
C ASP A 172 -21.87 13.29 -4.77
N GLY A 173 -23.01 12.91 -4.17
CA GLY A 173 -24.34 13.23 -4.67
C GLY A 173 -24.80 12.40 -5.89
N ARG A 174 -24.01 11.44 -6.39
CA ARG A 174 -24.33 10.58 -7.54
C ARG A 174 -24.60 9.15 -7.10
N ASN A 175 -25.55 8.48 -7.72
CA ASN A 175 -25.87 7.08 -7.44
C ASN A 175 -24.94 6.15 -8.23
N TYR A 176 -24.37 5.16 -7.53
CA TYR A 176 -23.57 4.08 -8.10
C TYR A 176 -24.25 2.75 -7.79
N ALA A 177 -24.35 1.86 -8.78
CA ALA A 177 -24.85 0.50 -8.56
C ALA A 177 -23.73 -0.36 -7.94
N ILE A 178 -24.02 -1.04 -6.84
CA ILE A 178 -23.07 -1.96 -6.22
C ILE A 178 -23.04 -3.23 -7.05
N VAL A 179 -21.88 -3.53 -7.67
CA VAL A 179 -21.68 -4.70 -8.54
C VAL A 179 -20.85 -5.78 -7.89
N GLY A 180 -20.16 -5.48 -6.81
CA GLY A 180 -19.34 -6.47 -6.08
C GLY A 180 -18.95 -6.04 -4.69
N VAL A 181 -18.62 -7.04 -3.88
CA VAL A 181 -18.07 -6.91 -2.53
C VAL A 181 -16.72 -7.60 -2.49
N MET A 182 -15.69 -6.92 -1.99
CA MET A 182 -14.35 -7.48 -1.90
C MET A 182 -14.25 -8.49 -0.74
N PRO A 183 -13.30 -9.43 -0.80
CA PRO A 183 -13.04 -10.36 0.29
C PRO A 183 -12.69 -9.62 1.60
N LYS A 184 -13.02 -10.26 2.73
CA LYS A 184 -12.65 -9.78 4.06
C LYS A 184 -11.13 -9.57 4.15
N GLY A 185 -10.72 -8.41 4.66
CA GLY A 185 -9.32 -8.06 4.82
C GLY A 185 -8.61 -7.64 3.53
N PHE A 186 -9.33 -7.52 2.40
CA PHE A 186 -8.74 -6.96 1.19
C PHE A 186 -8.40 -5.48 1.40
N HIS A 187 -7.16 -5.17 1.18
CA HIS A 187 -6.67 -3.78 1.19
C HIS A 187 -5.62 -3.60 0.09
N PHE A 188 -5.64 -2.44 -0.53
CA PHE A 188 -4.60 -2.09 -1.49
C PHE A 188 -3.65 -1.09 -0.84
N VAL A 189 -2.37 -1.48 -0.75
CA VAL A 189 -1.39 -0.72 0.02
C VAL A 189 -1.81 -0.69 1.50
N TYR A 190 -1.30 0.24 2.31
CA TYR A 190 -1.61 0.37 3.75
C TYR A 190 -2.90 1.12 4.08
N ARG A 191 -3.64 1.56 3.05
CA ARG A 191 -4.88 2.29 3.28
C ARG A 191 -6.05 1.41 2.86
N PRO A 192 -6.90 1.02 3.77
CA PRO A 192 -8.17 0.43 3.41
C PRO A 192 -8.92 1.45 2.54
N ALA A 193 -9.47 1.00 1.44
CA ALA A 193 -10.46 1.75 0.69
C ALA A 193 -11.81 1.13 0.98
N ASP A 194 -12.79 1.99 1.25
CA ASP A 194 -14.15 1.55 1.53
C ASP A 194 -14.90 1.23 0.23
N VAL A 195 -14.55 1.96 -0.85
CA VAL A 195 -15.20 1.82 -2.14
C VAL A 195 -14.23 2.04 -3.30
N TRP A 196 -14.42 1.27 -4.34
CA TRP A 196 -13.77 1.46 -5.64
C TRP A 196 -14.83 1.83 -6.67
N VAL A 197 -14.53 2.80 -7.52
CA VAL A 197 -15.37 3.23 -8.64
C VAL A 197 -14.51 3.29 -9.91
N PRO A 198 -15.11 3.15 -11.09
CA PRO A 198 -14.36 3.29 -12.33
C PRO A 198 -13.67 4.63 -12.45
N LEU A 199 -12.44 4.61 -12.97
CA LEU A 199 -11.68 5.82 -13.27
C LEU A 199 -12.40 6.58 -14.38
N SER A 200 -13.10 7.67 -14.02
CA SER A 200 -13.77 8.52 -14.98
C SER A 200 -12.77 9.42 -15.68
N LEU A 201 -12.77 9.40 -17.02
CA LEU A 201 -12.05 10.36 -17.83
C LEU A 201 -12.83 11.67 -17.92
N ALA A 202 -12.67 12.53 -16.92
CA ALA A 202 -12.82 13.94 -17.21
C ALA A 202 -11.87 14.30 -18.38
N ALA A 203 -12.30 15.13 -19.31
CA ALA A 203 -11.54 15.48 -20.53
C ALA A 203 -10.07 15.83 -20.22
N LYS A 204 -9.79 16.47 -19.09
CA LYS A 204 -8.47 16.82 -18.60
C LYS A 204 -7.54 15.62 -18.35
N LEU A 205 -8.06 14.43 -17.98
CA LEU A 205 -7.22 13.27 -17.73
C LEU A 205 -6.63 12.66 -19.02
N ARG A 206 -7.11 13.08 -20.18
CA ARG A 206 -6.56 12.69 -21.49
C ARG A 206 -5.30 13.44 -21.87
N GLU A 207 -4.96 14.51 -21.14
CA GLU A 207 -3.81 15.36 -21.43
C GLU A 207 -2.54 14.80 -20.78
N ARG A 208 -1.43 14.72 -21.54
CA ARG A 208 -0.13 14.24 -21.02
C ARG A 208 0.41 15.09 -19.87
N GLY A 209 0.05 16.38 -19.82
CA GLY A 209 0.45 17.29 -18.75
C GLY A 209 -0.23 17.06 -17.40
N VAL A 210 -1.37 16.35 -17.38
CA VAL A 210 -2.21 16.15 -16.18
C VAL A 210 -1.79 14.87 -15.44
N ARG A 211 -0.93 15.03 -14.44
CA ARG A 211 -0.34 13.94 -13.64
C ARG A 211 -1.10 13.73 -12.36
N THR A 212 -2.11 12.89 -12.39
CA THR A 212 -3.00 12.62 -11.25
C THR A 212 -3.13 11.14 -10.91
N VAL A 213 -2.72 10.25 -11.82
CA VAL A 213 -2.84 8.81 -11.61
C VAL A 213 -1.51 8.19 -11.19
N LYS A 214 -1.59 7.13 -10.43
CA LYS A 214 -0.52 6.19 -10.17
C LYS A 214 -0.84 4.90 -10.93
N ALA A 215 0.13 4.01 -11.09
CA ALA A 215 -0.13 2.72 -11.69
C ALA A 215 0.40 1.58 -10.82
N VAL A 216 -0.34 0.49 -10.82
CA VAL A 216 0.13 -0.82 -10.39
C VAL A 216 0.34 -1.68 -11.62
N ALA A 217 1.47 -2.37 -11.69
CA ALA A 217 1.81 -3.26 -12.78
C ALA A 217 2.07 -4.66 -12.24
N ARG A 218 1.71 -5.66 -13.04
CA ARG A 218 2.20 -7.03 -12.91
C ARG A 218 3.30 -7.23 -13.94
N LEU A 219 4.47 -7.52 -13.48
CA LEU A 219 5.60 -7.90 -14.31
C LEU A 219 5.40 -9.34 -14.83
N LYS A 220 5.98 -9.66 -15.96
CA LYS A 220 6.03 -11.05 -16.43
C LYS A 220 6.86 -11.91 -15.47
N PRO A 221 6.52 -13.18 -15.27
CA PRO A 221 7.25 -14.06 -14.38
C PRO A 221 8.76 -14.03 -14.64
N GLY A 222 9.55 -13.91 -13.55
CA GLY A 222 11.00 -13.88 -13.64
C GLY A 222 11.62 -12.56 -14.14
N THR A 223 10.82 -11.54 -14.41
CA THR A 223 11.34 -10.23 -14.86
C THR A 223 11.81 -9.41 -13.63
N PRO A 224 13.10 -9.03 -13.57
CA PRO A 224 13.58 -8.12 -12.53
C PRO A 224 12.94 -6.74 -12.66
N ALA A 225 12.65 -6.10 -11.52
CA ALA A 225 12.08 -4.75 -11.50
C ALA A 225 12.97 -3.70 -12.19
N GLU A 226 14.29 -3.90 -12.13
CA GLU A 226 15.29 -3.05 -12.79
C GLU A 226 15.17 -3.11 -14.31
N THR A 227 14.93 -4.30 -14.88
CA THR A 227 14.71 -4.49 -16.31
C THR A 227 13.44 -3.77 -16.76
N ALA A 228 12.34 -3.93 -16.03
CA ALA A 228 11.10 -3.20 -16.29
C ALA A 228 11.31 -1.68 -16.16
N ALA A 229 12.06 -1.21 -15.15
CA ALA A 229 12.36 0.19 -14.97
C ALA A 229 13.14 0.78 -16.14
N ALA A 230 14.14 0.05 -16.66
CA ALA A 230 14.90 0.49 -17.81
C ALA A 230 14.03 0.60 -19.09
N GLU A 231 13.18 -0.40 -19.32
CA GLU A 231 12.27 -0.41 -20.48
C GLU A 231 11.25 0.75 -20.40
N LEU A 232 10.59 0.94 -19.25
CA LEU A 232 9.62 2.01 -19.06
C LEU A 232 10.27 3.40 -19.15
N ARG A 233 11.51 3.54 -18.71
CA ARG A 233 12.29 4.76 -18.87
C ARG A 233 12.55 5.06 -20.36
N ALA A 234 12.95 4.08 -21.13
CA ALA A 234 13.16 4.23 -22.57
C ALA A 234 11.85 4.60 -23.31
N ILE A 235 10.69 4.08 -22.86
CA ILE A 235 9.38 4.49 -23.36
C ILE A 235 9.12 5.97 -23.02
N SER A 236 9.39 6.39 -21.78
CA SER A 236 9.22 7.80 -21.35
C SER A 236 10.11 8.73 -22.16
N GLU A 237 11.35 8.36 -22.48
CA GLU A 237 12.27 9.14 -23.30
C GLU A 237 11.80 9.28 -24.76
N ARG A 238 11.20 8.22 -25.31
CA ARG A 238 10.58 8.28 -26.63
C ARG A 238 9.35 9.18 -26.65
N ALA A 239 8.50 9.08 -25.63
CA ALA A 239 7.33 9.94 -25.48
C ALA A 239 7.71 11.43 -25.34
N GLU A 240 8.80 11.76 -24.62
CA GLU A 240 9.32 13.11 -24.51
C GLU A 240 9.75 13.69 -25.87
N LYS A 241 10.37 12.90 -26.72
CA LYS A 241 10.76 13.32 -28.08
C LYS A 241 9.55 13.64 -28.96
N LEU A 242 8.43 12.94 -28.76
CA LEU A 242 7.19 13.16 -29.49
C LEU A 242 6.40 14.38 -28.96
N ASP A 243 6.43 14.62 -27.68
CA ASP A 243 5.74 15.74 -27.01
C ASP A 243 6.65 16.34 -25.91
N PRO A 244 7.63 17.18 -26.30
CA PRO A 244 8.54 17.79 -25.34
C PRO A 244 7.83 18.69 -24.31
N ALA A 245 6.75 19.36 -24.70
CA ALA A 245 6.05 20.31 -23.83
C ALA A 245 5.47 19.62 -22.59
N ALA A 246 4.93 18.42 -22.75
CA ALA A 246 4.33 17.65 -21.67
C ALA A 246 5.30 16.68 -20.99
N GLY A 247 6.36 16.25 -21.71
CA GLY A 247 7.21 15.12 -21.29
C GLY A 247 8.58 15.49 -20.72
N THR A 248 9.05 16.75 -20.81
CA THR A 248 10.43 17.12 -20.48
C THR A 248 10.86 16.72 -19.08
N GLY A 249 11.89 15.87 -19.02
CA GLY A 249 12.53 15.40 -17.79
C GLY A 249 11.75 14.40 -16.98
N TRP A 250 10.55 13.98 -17.41
CA TRP A 250 9.77 12.97 -16.72
C TRP A 250 10.22 11.56 -17.11
N ARG A 251 10.43 10.74 -16.11
CA ARG A 251 10.90 9.35 -16.27
C ARG A 251 10.07 8.40 -15.43
N ALA A 252 9.74 7.25 -15.98
CA ALA A 252 9.12 6.18 -15.19
C ALA A 252 10.08 5.67 -14.13
N VAL A 253 9.54 5.42 -12.95
CA VAL A 253 10.23 4.77 -11.83
C VAL A 253 9.39 3.59 -11.39
N VAL A 254 10.01 2.41 -11.35
CA VAL A 254 9.37 1.17 -10.92
C VAL A 254 9.82 0.87 -9.50
N PHE A 255 8.88 0.69 -8.62
CA PHE A 255 9.11 0.31 -7.23
C PHE A 255 8.66 -1.12 -7.03
N PRO A 256 9.56 -2.05 -6.73
CA PRO A 256 9.17 -3.43 -6.47
C PRO A 256 8.27 -3.52 -5.22
N ARG A 257 7.58 -4.64 -5.08
CA ARG A 257 6.65 -4.97 -4.01
C ARG A 257 7.05 -4.48 -2.63
N GLU A 258 8.31 -4.57 -2.34
CA GLU A 258 8.87 -4.23 -1.03
C GLU A 258 8.73 -2.75 -0.66
N MET A 259 8.48 -1.89 -1.64
CA MET A 259 8.14 -0.48 -1.41
C MET A 259 6.63 -0.25 -1.27
N PHE A 260 5.80 -1.28 -1.45
CA PHE A 260 4.41 -1.27 -0.98
C PHE A 260 4.32 -1.01 0.53
N LEU A 261 5.39 -1.30 1.28
CA LEU A 261 5.54 -1.01 2.71
C LEU A 261 5.75 0.49 3.04
N GLY A 262 5.58 1.38 2.04
CA GLY A 262 5.78 2.82 2.22
C GLY A 262 7.26 3.20 2.20
N ILE A 263 7.58 4.21 1.39
CA ILE A 263 8.95 4.71 1.18
C ILE A 263 9.64 5.11 2.51
N GLY A 264 8.85 5.44 3.55
CA GLY A 264 9.37 5.77 4.89
C GLY A 264 9.49 4.60 5.86
N ALA A 265 8.78 3.49 5.65
CA ALA A 265 8.71 2.41 6.65
C ALA A 265 10.04 1.69 6.84
N ARG A 266 10.82 1.49 5.78
CA ARG A 266 12.16 0.90 5.88
C ARG A 266 13.16 1.82 6.59
N ALA A 267 13.11 3.12 6.32
CA ALA A 267 13.95 4.09 7.01
C ALA A 267 13.55 4.16 8.49
N ALA A 268 12.26 4.21 8.78
CA ALA A 268 11.73 4.16 10.14
C ALA A 268 12.13 2.86 10.86
N ALA A 269 12.00 1.70 10.19
CA ALA A 269 12.42 0.41 10.75
C ALA A 269 13.92 0.39 11.11
N LYS A 270 14.80 0.88 10.21
CA LYS A 270 16.24 0.97 10.51
C LYS A 270 16.53 1.87 11.71
N SER A 271 15.87 3.03 11.81
CA SER A 271 16.00 3.92 12.97
C SER A 271 15.49 3.28 14.25
N MET A 272 14.38 2.54 14.17
CA MET A 272 13.83 1.79 15.31
C MET A 272 14.77 0.67 15.75
N PHE A 273 15.37 -0.09 14.83
CA PHE A 273 16.38 -1.09 15.18
C PHE A 273 17.61 -0.46 15.86
N GLY A 274 18.06 0.70 15.38
CA GLY A 274 19.12 1.46 16.03
C GLY A 274 18.74 1.86 17.46
N ALA A 275 17.56 2.42 17.66
CA ALA A 275 17.05 2.78 18.98
C ALA A 275 16.93 1.57 19.93
N MET A 276 16.44 0.43 19.41
CA MET A 276 16.37 -0.84 20.15
C MET A 276 17.76 -1.29 20.67
N ALA A 277 18.78 -1.22 19.80
CA ALA A 277 20.14 -1.56 20.18
C ALA A 277 20.67 -0.65 21.30
N PHE A 278 20.40 0.65 21.21
CA PHE A 278 20.78 1.60 22.27
C PHE A 278 20.05 1.34 23.60
N VAL A 279 18.75 1.09 23.56
CA VAL A 279 17.98 0.77 24.79
C VAL A 279 18.51 -0.51 25.43
N LEU A 280 18.83 -1.52 24.63
CA LEU A 280 19.39 -2.77 25.14
C LEU A 280 20.78 -2.55 25.79
N LEU A 281 21.66 -1.77 25.13
CA LEU A 281 22.97 -1.43 25.66
C LEU A 281 22.87 -0.67 27.00
N ILE A 282 21.94 0.30 27.11
CA ILE A 282 21.70 1.03 28.35
C ILE A 282 21.19 0.08 29.45
N ALA A 283 20.26 -0.82 29.11
CA ALA A 283 19.76 -1.80 30.07
C ALA A 283 20.87 -2.76 30.56
N CYS A 284 21.73 -3.23 29.66
CA CYS A 284 22.88 -4.06 30.01
C CYS A 284 23.90 -3.30 30.86
N ALA A 285 24.23 -2.05 30.51
CA ALA A 285 25.16 -1.22 31.28
C ALA A 285 24.68 -0.91 32.69
N ASN A 286 23.36 -0.79 32.89
CA ASN A 286 22.77 -0.54 34.22
C ASN A 286 22.76 -1.78 35.13
N VAL A 287 22.99 -2.97 34.58
CA VAL A 287 22.97 -4.25 35.32
C VAL A 287 24.40 -4.80 35.53
N ALA A 288 25.38 -4.37 34.73
CA ALA A 288 26.77 -4.72 34.87
C ALA A 288 27.45 -3.96 36.02
#